data_80ce0e47ae47be4c44049278617ff09b
#
_entry.id   80ce0e47ae47be4c44049278617ff09b
#
_cell.length_a   1.000
_cell.length_b   1.000
_cell.length_c   1.000
_cell.angle_alpha   90.00
_cell.angle_beta   90.00
_cell.angle_gamma   90.00
#
_symmetry.space_group_name_H-M   'P 1'
#
loop_
_entity.id
_entity.type
_entity.pdbx_description
1 polymer ?
#
loop_
_entity_poly.entity_id
_entity_poly.type
_entity_poly.pdbx_seq_one_letter_code
_entity_poly.pdbx_strand_id
1 'polypeptide(L)'
;MPLVSVVMPVYNSAATLGAAVRSVLTQTHSDLELLVTDDQSSDASMDLLREFAKQDERVLPQSAPERGGAGRARNLAIERARGDYIAFLDSDDMWLPEKTEKQLAFAAEGDAPLTFTSYFKMDADYDGESTDWVPNGRVVRAREHVDYRAMLVRDHIGALTAMYDRNVLGTRLMPEMRKRQDYALWLSIMRDGADARGLAEPLAIYRAHQAGSLSSNKLSLVQYNWALYRRHERLSVPRATRALAGAVWQSLSNSRI
;
A
#
# COMPACT_ATOMS: atom_id res chain seq x y z
N MET A 1 -23.42 -1.87 3.69
CA MET A 1 -22.08 -2.52 3.65
C MET A 1 -21.06 -1.55 4.28
N PRO A 2 -19.92 -1.98 4.81
CA PRO A 2 -18.94 -1.05 5.35
C PRO A 2 -18.34 -0.16 4.24
N LEU A 3 -18.14 1.12 4.52
CA LEU A 3 -17.49 2.04 3.59
C LEU A 3 -15.98 1.82 3.61
N VAL A 4 -15.35 1.73 2.44
CA VAL A 4 -13.88 1.62 2.29
C VAL A 4 -13.32 2.91 1.71
N SER A 5 -12.42 3.56 2.45
CA SER A 5 -11.62 4.67 1.92
C SER A 5 -10.35 4.14 1.27
N VAL A 6 -10.25 4.28 -0.03
CA VAL A 6 -9.05 3.94 -0.80
C VAL A 6 -8.14 5.15 -0.89
N VAL A 7 -6.93 5.03 -0.37
CA VAL A 7 -5.93 6.10 -0.31
C VAL A 7 -4.92 5.94 -1.44
N MET A 8 -4.84 6.95 -2.33
CA MET A 8 -3.97 6.94 -3.50
C MET A 8 -3.09 8.19 -3.57
N PRO A 9 -1.77 8.08 -3.35
CA PRO A 9 -0.84 9.17 -3.63
C PRO A 9 -0.53 9.23 -5.13
N VAL A 10 -0.43 10.42 -5.68
CA VAL A 10 -0.11 10.64 -7.11
C VAL A 10 1.04 11.62 -7.24
N TYR A 11 2.03 11.30 -8.08
CA TYR A 11 3.06 12.22 -8.53
C TYR A 11 3.58 11.82 -9.91
N ASN A 12 3.31 12.65 -10.92
CA ASN A 12 3.70 12.43 -12.31
C ASN A 12 3.37 11.00 -12.81
N SER A 13 2.11 10.61 -12.69
CA SER A 13 1.61 9.26 -12.97
C SER A 13 0.62 9.21 -14.13
N ALA A 14 0.56 10.22 -15.00
CA ALA A 14 -0.45 10.31 -16.07
C ALA A 14 -0.56 9.04 -16.94
N ALA A 15 0.56 8.32 -17.13
CA ALA A 15 0.59 7.11 -17.96
C ALA A 15 -0.12 5.90 -17.31
N THR A 16 -0.18 5.80 -15.99
CA THR A 16 -0.67 4.62 -15.26
C THR A 16 -1.93 4.90 -14.45
N LEU A 17 -2.13 6.17 -14.08
CA LEU A 17 -3.20 6.62 -13.19
C LEU A 17 -4.60 6.18 -13.66
N GLY A 18 -4.87 6.22 -14.97
CA GLY A 18 -6.18 5.84 -15.51
C GLY A 18 -6.54 4.41 -15.17
N ALA A 19 -5.61 3.46 -15.38
CA ALA A 19 -5.83 2.05 -15.06
C ALA A 19 -5.98 1.83 -13.54
N ALA A 20 -5.17 2.52 -12.72
CA ALA A 20 -5.25 2.45 -11.26
C ALA A 20 -6.63 2.93 -10.75
N VAL A 21 -7.11 4.09 -11.20
CA VAL A 21 -8.42 4.64 -10.81
C VAL A 21 -9.56 3.71 -11.24
N ARG A 22 -9.56 3.26 -12.50
CA ARG A 22 -10.60 2.34 -12.99
C ARG A 22 -10.62 1.01 -12.24
N SER A 23 -9.46 0.48 -11.82
CA SER A 23 -9.39 -0.75 -11.02
C SER A 23 -10.07 -0.62 -9.65
N VAL A 24 -10.16 0.59 -9.10
CA VAL A 24 -10.93 0.88 -7.88
C VAL A 24 -12.42 1.03 -8.20
N LEU A 25 -12.76 1.77 -9.26
CA LEU A 25 -14.16 2.06 -9.61
C LEU A 25 -14.93 0.82 -10.09
N THR A 26 -14.23 -0.19 -10.60
CA THR A 26 -14.80 -1.48 -11.06
C THR A 26 -14.81 -2.57 -9.98
N GLN A 27 -14.54 -2.24 -8.72
CA GLN A 27 -14.66 -3.20 -7.63
C GLN A 27 -16.11 -3.69 -7.47
N THR A 28 -16.28 -4.99 -7.19
CA THR A 28 -17.61 -5.60 -6.92
C THR A 28 -18.26 -5.02 -5.66
N HIS A 29 -17.46 -4.63 -4.68
CA HIS A 29 -17.91 -3.84 -3.52
C HIS A 29 -17.99 -2.36 -3.91
N SER A 30 -19.19 -1.80 -3.99
CA SER A 30 -19.46 -0.44 -4.48
C SER A 30 -19.36 0.65 -3.42
N ASP A 31 -19.52 0.30 -2.12
CA ASP A 31 -19.44 1.27 -1.00
C ASP A 31 -17.98 1.66 -0.73
N LEU A 32 -17.43 2.51 -1.60
CA LEU A 32 -16.07 2.99 -1.50
C LEU A 32 -15.97 4.47 -1.86
N GLU A 33 -14.94 5.12 -1.32
CA GLU A 33 -14.47 6.44 -1.76
C GLU A 33 -13.00 6.34 -2.14
N LEU A 34 -12.60 7.00 -3.23
CA LEU A 34 -11.23 7.05 -3.70
C LEU A 34 -10.62 8.42 -3.39
N LEU A 35 -9.83 8.47 -2.34
CA LEU A 35 -9.17 9.68 -1.85
C LEU A 35 -7.80 9.83 -2.51
N VAL A 36 -7.74 10.65 -3.53
CA VAL A 36 -6.50 10.86 -4.30
C VAL A 36 -5.82 12.15 -3.87
N THR A 37 -4.55 12.08 -3.51
CA THR A 37 -3.75 13.27 -3.22
C THR A 37 -2.61 13.41 -4.22
N ASP A 38 -2.68 14.44 -5.05
CA ASP A 38 -1.64 14.82 -5.99
C ASP A 38 -0.53 15.61 -5.27
N ASP A 39 0.69 15.07 -5.28
CA ASP A 39 1.88 15.63 -4.63
C ASP A 39 2.60 16.65 -5.54
N GLN A 40 1.85 17.62 -6.10
CA GLN A 40 2.36 18.66 -7.01
C GLN A 40 2.92 18.08 -8.33
N SER A 41 2.11 17.29 -9.04
CA SER A 41 2.46 16.80 -10.38
C SER A 41 2.62 17.94 -11.38
N SER A 42 3.54 17.75 -12.31
CA SER A 42 3.80 18.67 -13.43
C SER A 42 3.32 18.13 -14.78
N ASP A 43 2.81 16.90 -14.79
CA ASP A 43 2.19 16.24 -15.97
C ASP A 43 0.65 16.36 -15.95
N ALA A 44 -0.03 15.64 -16.82
CA ALA A 44 -1.48 15.65 -16.91
C ALA A 44 -2.23 14.91 -15.76
N SER A 45 -1.54 14.43 -14.71
CA SER A 45 -2.16 13.61 -13.65
C SER A 45 -3.36 14.29 -13.00
N MET A 46 -3.21 15.57 -12.60
CA MET A 46 -4.30 16.27 -11.92
C MET A 46 -5.49 16.56 -12.85
N ASP A 47 -5.26 16.80 -14.13
CA ASP A 47 -6.33 17.01 -15.09
C ASP A 47 -7.12 15.73 -15.35
N LEU A 48 -6.44 14.57 -15.45
CA LEU A 48 -7.07 13.27 -15.51
C LEU A 48 -7.94 13.00 -14.26
N LEU A 49 -7.46 13.32 -13.07
CA LEU A 49 -8.22 13.15 -11.83
C LEU A 49 -9.50 14.01 -11.81
N ARG A 50 -9.42 15.26 -12.30
CA ARG A 50 -10.59 16.12 -12.42
C ARG A 50 -11.63 15.55 -13.38
N GLU A 51 -11.20 14.94 -14.48
CA GLU A 51 -12.11 14.27 -15.42
C GLU A 51 -12.77 13.04 -14.79
N PHE A 52 -12.04 12.21 -14.05
CA PHE A 52 -12.65 11.10 -13.31
C PHE A 52 -13.64 11.57 -12.26
N ALA A 53 -13.35 12.63 -11.51
CA ALA A 53 -14.24 13.19 -10.49
C ALA A 53 -15.54 13.78 -11.06
N LYS A 54 -15.55 14.21 -12.33
CA LYS A 54 -16.79 14.63 -13.03
C LYS A 54 -17.67 13.44 -13.42
N GLN A 55 -17.06 12.27 -13.65
CA GLN A 55 -17.75 11.07 -14.13
C GLN A 55 -18.22 10.18 -12.97
N ASP A 56 -17.53 10.19 -11.83
CA ASP A 56 -17.83 9.35 -10.68
C ASP A 56 -17.56 10.11 -9.37
N GLU A 57 -18.61 10.33 -8.59
CA GLU A 57 -18.58 11.08 -7.33
C GLU A 57 -17.74 10.41 -6.24
N ARG A 58 -17.41 9.13 -6.38
CA ARG A 58 -16.53 8.43 -5.47
C ARG A 58 -15.07 8.88 -5.58
N VAL A 59 -14.68 9.51 -6.69
CA VAL A 59 -13.31 10.04 -6.91
C VAL A 59 -13.18 11.42 -6.31
N LEU A 60 -12.34 11.54 -5.29
CA LEU A 60 -12.18 12.74 -4.47
C LEU A 60 -10.74 13.27 -4.54
N PRO A 61 -10.34 13.94 -5.62
CA PRO A 61 -8.99 14.45 -5.80
C PRO A 61 -8.71 15.69 -4.94
N GLN A 62 -7.47 15.81 -4.49
CA GLN A 62 -6.93 16.98 -3.80
C GLN A 62 -5.47 17.19 -4.22
N SER A 63 -5.06 18.46 -4.43
CA SER A 63 -3.63 18.79 -4.51
C SER A 63 -3.05 18.99 -3.11
N ALA A 64 -1.86 18.43 -2.86
CA ALA A 64 -1.11 18.76 -1.66
C ALA A 64 -0.71 20.25 -1.68
N PRO A 65 -0.69 20.95 -0.52
CA PRO A 65 -0.30 22.36 -0.48
C PRO A 65 1.16 22.60 -0.90
N GLU A 66 2.02 21.62 -0.69
CA GLU A 66 3.41 21.57 -1.11
C GLU A 66 3.84 20.14 -1.36
N ARG A 67 4.92 19.95 -2.12
CA ARG A 67 5.48 18.64 -2.38
C ARG A 67 6.07 18.03 -1.11
N GLY A 68 5.56 16.85 -0.71
CA GLY A 68 5.94 16.19 0.55
C GLY A 68 6.25 14.70 0.42
N GLY A 69 6.10 14.13 -0.75
CA GLY A 69 6.29 12.69 -1.03
C GLY A 69 5.07 11.84 -0.67
N ALA A 70 5.11 10.58 -1.11
CA ALA A 70 3.98 9.66 -1.05
C ALA A 70 3.40 9.46 0.38
N GLY A 71 4.25 9.46 1.42
CA GLY A 71 3.78 9.31 2.81
C GLY A 71 2.90 10.46 3.26
N ARG A 72 3.32 11.72 2.96
CA ARG A 72 2.53 12.90 3.28
C ARG A 72 1.24 12.98 2.45
N ALA A 73 1.32 12.63 1.16
CA ALA A 73 0.15 12.58 0.30
C ALA A 73 -0.88 11.56 0.82
N ARG A 74 -0.43 10.37 1.28
CA ARG A 74 -1.31 9.40 1.92
C ARG A 74 -1.90 9.92 3.22
N ASN A 75 -1.14 10.61 4.06
CA ASN A 75 -1.65 11.18 5.31
C ASN A 75 -2.77 12.20 5.06
N LEU A 76 -2.60 13.11 4.10
CA LEU A 76 -3.63 14.05 3.70
C LEU A 76 -4.93 13.36 3.22
N ALA A 77 -4.81 12.20 2.59
CA ALA A 77 -5.97 11.38 2.22
C ALA A 77 -6.58 10.67 3.45
N ILE A 78 -5.76 10.07 4.33
CA ILE A 78 -6.21 9.37 5.53
C ILE A 78 -6.95 10.31 6.49
N GLU A 79 -6.49 11.56 6.64
CA GLU A 79 -7.10 12.56 7.54
C GLU A 79 -8.54 12.92 7.13
N ARG A 80 -8.88 12.82 5.85
CA ARG A 80 -10.24 13.09 5.34
C ARG A 80 -11.07 11.83 5.07
N ALA A 81 -10.51 10.65 5.37
CA ALA A 81 -11.19 9.37 5.16
C ALA A 81 -12.41 9.22 6.07
N ARG A 82 -13.53 8.78 5.50
CA ARG A 82 -14.80 8.56 6.20
C ARG A 82 -15.11 7.08 6.39
N GLY A 83 -14.44 6.19 5.62
CA GLY A 83 -14.68 4.76 5.60
C GLY A 83 -14.42 4.07 6.93
N ASP A 84 -15.08 2.96 7.15
CA ASP A 84 -14.84 2.03 8.25
C ASP A 84 -13.48 1.33 8.11
N TYR A 85 -13.08 1.13 6.85
CA TYR A 85 -11.79 0.54 6.47
C TYR A 85 -10.97 1.53 5.66
N ILE A 86 -9.64 1.48 5.83
CA ILE A 86 -8.67 2.20 5.01
C ILE A 86 -7.87 1.19 4.21
N ALA A 87 -7.85 1.35 2.89
CA ALA A 87 -7.06 0.56 1.96
C ALA A 87 -6.13 1.45 1.14
N PHE A 88 -5.06 0.89 0.60
CA PHE A 88 -4.01 1.64 -0.08
C PHE A 88 -3.79 1.11 -1.50
N LEU A 89 -3.67 2.03 -2.45
CA LEU A 89 -3.29 1.71 -3.82
C LEU A 89 -2.38 2.80 -4.37
N ASP A 90 -1.25 2.43 -4.92
CA ASP A 90 -0.36 3.37 -5.60
C ASP A 90 -0.85 3.63 -7.04
N SER A 91 -0.58 4.81 -7.57
CA SER A 91 -1.10 5.29 -8.87
C SER A 91 -0.54 4.55 -10.08
N ASP A 92 0.36 3.62 -9.88
CA ASP A 92 0.98 2.74 -10.88
C ASP A 92 0.57 1.27 -10.76
N ASP A 93 -0.18 0.91 -9.71
CA ASP A 93 -0.65 -0.44 -9.44
C ASP A 93 -2.14 -0.60 -9.75
N MET A 94 -2.66 -1.83 -9.70
CA MET A 94 -4.08 -2.12 -9.94
C MET A 94 -4.62 -3.16 -8.96
N TRP A 95 -5.93 -3.15 -8.75
CA TRP A 95 -6.66 -4.19 -8.04
C TRP A 95 -7.45 -5.07 -9.00
N LEU A 96 -7.60 -6.34 -8.67
CA LEU A 96 -8.57 -7.22 -9.32
C LEU A 96 -9.99 -6.90 -8.81
N PRO A 97 -11.04 -7.12 -9.63
CA PRO A 97 -12.40 -6.65 -9.32
C PRO A 97 -12.97 -7.08 -7.98
N GLU A 98 -12.64 -8.26 -7.50
CA GLU A 98 -13.21 -8.84 -6.27
C GLU A 98 -12.38 -8.56 -4.99
N LYS A 99 -11.32 -7.74 -5.10
CA LYS A 99 -10.37 -7.56 -3.98
C LYS A 99 -11.04 -7.03 -2.72
N THR A 100 -11.77 -5.95 -2.84
CA THR A 100 -12.36 -5.27 -1.67
C THR A 100 -13.40 -6.16 -0.99
N GLU A 101 -14.28 -6.78 -1.76
CA GLU A 101 -15.31 -7.70 -1.27
C GLU A 101 -14.71 -8.89 -0.52
N LYS A 102 -13.78 -9.61 -1.15
CA LYS A 102 -13.14 -10.79 -0.55
C LYS A 102 -12.31 -10.45 0.68
N GLN A 103 -11.63 -9.31 0.65
CA GLN A 103 -10.80 -8.89 1.78
C GLN A 103 -11.64 -8.43 2.97
N LEU A 104 -12.80 -7.78 2.76
CA LEU A 104 -13.76 -7.45 3.81
C LEU A 104 -14.35 -8.72 4.44
N ALA A 105 -14.78 -9.69 3.63
CA ALA A 105 -15.27 -10.98 4.13
C ALA A 105 -14.21 -11.68 4.98
N PHE A 106 -12.97 -11.75 4.50
CA PHE A 106 -11.84 -12.34 5.21
C PHE A 106 -11.52 -11.63 6.54
N ALA A 107 -11.61 -10.30 6.58
CA ALA A 107 -11.39 -9.51 7.79
C ALA A 107 -12.47 -9.83 8.85
N ALA A 108 -13.73 -9.90 8.43
CA ALA A 108 -14.87 -10.20 9.31
C ALA A 108 -14.80 -11.63 9.88
N GLU A 109 -14.46 -12.63 9.05
CA GLU A 109 -14.32 -14.02 9.48
C GLU A 109 -13.19 -14.23 10.50
N GLY A 110 -12.11 -13.47 10.35
CA GLY A 110 -10.88 -13.64 11.11
C GLY A 110 -10.74 -12.73 12.33
N ASP A 111 -11.69 -11.82 12.57
CA ASP A 111 -11.57 -10.76 13.58
C ASP A 111 -10.19 -10.05 13.47
N ALA A 112 -9.79 -9.72 12.23
CA ALA A 112 -8.45 -9.25 11.92
C ALA A 112 -8.48 -7.76 11.54
N PRO A 113 -8.00 -6.87 12.43
CA PRO A 113 -8.04 -5.45 12.18
C PRO A 113 -7.03 -4.96 11.12
N LEU A 114 -6.05 -5.77 10.77
CA LEU A 114 -5.11 -5.52 9.67
C LEU A 114 -5.03 -6.75 8.78
N THR A 115 -5.42 -6.61 7.52
CA THR A 115 -5.38 -7.67 6.51
C THR A 115 -4.57 -7.26 5.30
N PHE A 116 -4.06 -8.25 4.57
CA PHE A 116 -3.38 -8.05 3.30
C PHE A 116 -3.57 -9.27 2.39
N THR A 117 -3.32 -9.12 1.08
CA THR A 117 -3.55 -10.17 0.10
C THR A 117 -2.24 -10.60 -0.57
N SER A 118 -2.25 -11.76 -1.22
CA SER A 118 -1.24 -12.04 -2.25
C SER A 118 -1.43 -11.07 -3.44
N TYR A 119 -0.39 -10.96 -4.27
CA TYR A 119 -0.44 -10.11 -5.46
C TYR A 119 0.41 -10.69 -6.59
N PHE A 120 0.09 -10.27 -7.81
CA PHE A 120 0.89 -10.55 -8.98
C PHE A 120 1.93 -9.45 -9.20
N LYS A 121 3.14 -9.83 -9.60
CA LYS A 121 4.08 -8.91 -10.22
C LYS A 121 3.88 -8.98 -11.71
N MET A 122 3.64 -7.85 -12.34
CA MET A 122 3.55 -7.77 -13.79
C MET A 122 4.74 -7.05 -14.40
N ASP A 123 4.95 -7.26 -15.68
CA ASP A 123 5.91 -6.49 -16.46
C ASP A 123 5.41 -5.06 -16.70
N ALA A 124 6.34 -4.11 -16.84
CA ALA A 124 6.02 -2.68 -16.97
C ALA A 124 5.24 -2.33 -18.26
N ASP A 125 5.27 -3.21 -19.24
CA ASP A 125 4.71 -2.96 -20.57
C ASP A 125 3.19 -3.20 -20.67
N TYR A 126 2.55 -3.69 -19.60
CA TYR A 126 1.09 -3.85 -19.61
C TYR A 126 0.40 -2.51 -19.34
N ASP A 127 -0.36 -2.02 -20.29
CA ASP A 127 -1.13 -0.76 -20.27
C ASP A 127 -2.66 -0.96 -20.26
N GLY A 128 -3.12 -2.23 -20.24
CA GLY A 128 -4.53 -2.61 -20.22
C GLY A 128 -5.21 -2.48 -18.86
N GLU A 129 -6.51 -2.83 -18.83
CA GLU A 129 -7.35 -2.81 -17.64
C GLU A 129 -7.12 -4.06 -16.75
N SER A 130 -7.40 -3.93 -15.46
CA SER A 130 -7.29 -5.06 -14.52
C SER A 130 -8.29 -6.19 -14.81
N THR A 131 -9.43 -5.87 -15.42
CA THR A 131 -10.46 -6.83 -15.84
C THR A 131 -10.00 -7.74 -16.98
N ASP A 132 -9.13 -7.24 -17.85
CA ASP A 132 -8.63 -7.94 -19.02
C ASP A 132 -7.26 -8.57 -18.80
N TRP A 133 -6.70 -8.36 -17.60
CA TRP A 133 -5.36 -8.84 -17.30
C TRP A 133 -5.32 -10.35 -17.12
N VAL A 134 -4.48 -10.99 -17.92
CA VAL A 134 -4.22 -12.44 -17.83
C VAL A 134 -2.97 -12.65 -16.97
N PRO A 135 -3.05 -13.44 -15.88
CA PRO A 135 -1.91 -13.71 -15.03
C PRO A 135 -0.73 -14.32 -15.81
N ASN A 136 0.32 -13.53 -16.01
CA ASN A 136 1.55 -13.95 -16.70
C ASN A 136 2.80 -13.78 -15.85
N GLY A 137 2.61 -13.33 -14.61
CA GLY A 137 3.69 -12.92 -13.75
C GLY A 137 3.87 -13.80 -12.51
N ARG A 138 4.92 -13.48 -11.77
CA ARG A 138 5.23 -14.13 -10.49
C ARG A 138 4.22 -13.71 -9.42
N VAL A 139 3.63 -14.69 -8.72
CA VAL A 139 2.80 -14.46 -7.54
C VAL A 139 3.68 -14.25 -6.31
N VAL A 140 3.47 -13.15 -5.61
CA VAL A 140 3.98 -12.94 -4.25
C VAL A 140 2.89 -13.35 -3.27
N ARG A 141 3.14 -14.45 -2.55
CA ARG A 141 2.16 -15.04 -1.66
C ARG A 141 2.13 -14.33 -0.30
N ALA A 142 0.93 -13.99 0.15
CA ALA A 142 0.69 -13.53 1.51
C ALA A 142 0.98 -14.66 2.50
N ARG A 143 1.61 -14.31 3.61
CA ARG A 143 1.75 -15.20 4.76
C ARG A 143 0.46 -15.13 5.57
N GLU A 144 -0.10 -16.29 5.95
CA GLU A 144 -1.38 -16.39 6.65
C GLU A 144 -1.45 -15.52 7.92
N HIS A 145 -0.37 -15.50 8.67
CA HIS A 145 -0.25 -14.73 9.91
C HIS A 145 1.12 -14.06 10.01
N VAL A 146 1.14 -12.79 10.36
CA VAL A 146 2.35 -11.99 10.57
C VAL A 146 2.24 -11.25 11.88
N ASP A 147 3.11 -11.57 12.83
CA ASP A 147 3.27 -10.85 14.08
C ASP A 147 4.33 -9.73 13.97
N TYR A 148 4.41 -8.89 14.99
CA TYR A 148 5.39 -7.79 15.07
C TYR A 148 6.85 -8.27 14.90
N ARG A 149 7.20 -9.45 15.43
CA ARG A 149 8.58 -9.98 15.37
C ARG A 149 8.94 -10.41 13.95
N ALA A 150 8.03 -11.08 13.26
CA ALA A 150 8.21 -11.46 11.86
C ALA A 150 8.33 -10.20 10.99
N MET A 151 7.48 -9.19 11.25
CA MET A 151 7.50 -7.92 10.54
C MET A 151 8.79 -7.14 10.76
N LEU A 152 9.42 -7.15 11.94
CA LEU A 152 10.72 -6.52 12.18
C LEU A 152 11.85 -7.09 11.32
N VAL A 153 11.78 -8.37 10.96
CA VAL A 153 12.80 -9.04 10.14
C VAL A 153 12.56 -8.84 8.66
N ARG A 154 11.29 -8.76 8.25
CA ARG A 154 10.91 -8.63 6.84
C ARG A 154 9.59 -7.89 6.72
N ASP A 155 9.54 -6.95 5.78
CA ASP A 155 8.30 -6.37 5.31
C ASP A 155 7.51 -7.42 4.52
N HIS A 156 6.40 -7.87 5.10
CA HIS A 156 5.52 -8.89 4.53
C HIS A 156 4.31 -8.30 3.81
N ILE A 157 4.03 -7.00 3.99
CA ILE A 157 2.79 -6.35 3.57
C ILE A 157 3.08 -5.29 2.53
N GLY A 158 2.79 -5.58 1.27
CA GLY A 158 2.82 -4.57 0.21
C GLY A 158 1.68 -3.57 0.39
N ALA A 159 1.96 -2.26 0.26
CA ALA A 159 0.96 -1.21 0.47
C ALA A 159 -0.32 -1.46 -0.34
N LEU A 160 -0.21 -1.81 -1.63
CA LEU A 160 -1.35 -2.08 -2.53
C LEU A 160 -2.25 -3.24 -2.07
N THR A 161 -1.80 -4.07 -1.12
CA THR A 161 -2.54 -5.24 -0.63
C THR A 161 -3.22 -5.00 0.71
N ALA A 162 -2.77 -3.98 1.44
CA ALA A 162 -3.16 -3.74 2.81
C ALA A 162 -4.54 -3.09 2.94
N MET A 163 -5.25 -3.50 3.98
CA MET A 163 -6.49 -2.88 4.45
C MET A 163 -6.56 -3.00 5.98
N TYR A 164 -6.92 -1.91 6.66
CA TYR A 164 -7.11 -1.94 8.10
C TYR A 164 -8.48 -1.41 8.53
N ASP A 165 -9.01 -1.96 9.62
CA ASP A 165 -10.25 -1.52 10.27
C ASP A 165 -9.98 -0.26 11.10
N ARG A 166 -10.55 0.87 10.66
CA ARG A 166 -10.41 2.15 11.34
C ARG A 166 -11.23 2.22 12.63
N ASN A 167 -12.32 1.49 12.73
CA ASN A 167 -13.14 1.46 13.95
C ASN A 167 -12.39 0.79 15.11
N VAL A 168 -11.53 -0.20 14.79
CA VAL A 168 -10.70 -0.90 15.78
C VAL A 168 -9.38 -0.18 16.05
N LEU A 169 -8.69 0.24 14.98
CA LEU A 169 -7.33 0.78 15.10
C LEU A 169 -7.28 2.31 15.21
N GLY A 170 -8.40 3.00 14.95
CA GLY A 170 -8.43 4.45 14.84
C GLY A 170 -7.75 4.96 13.56
N THR A 171 -7.63 6.27 13.44
CA THR A 171 -6.91 6.89 12.33
C THR A 171 -5.41 6.70 12.54
N ARG A 172 -4.73 6.03 11.59
CA ARG A 172 -3.30 5.73 11.65
C ARG A 172 -2.56 6.48 10.54
N LEU A 173 -1.66 7.37 10.90
CA LEU A 173 -0.85 8.14 9.96
C LEU A 173 0.51 7.50 9.75
N MET A 174 1.03 7.64 8.54
CA MET A 174 2.40 7.22 8.20
C MET A 174 3.40 8.18 8.84
N PRO A 175 4.50 7.70 9.43
CA PRO A 175 5.53 8.57 9.97
C PRO A 175 6.23 9.37 8.87
N GLU A 176 6.69 10.57 9.22
CA GLU A 176 7.45 11.43 8.31
C GLU A 176 8.84 10.83 8.04
N MET A 177 8.92 10.10 6.94
CA MET A 177 10.18 9.54 6.44
C MET A 177 10.11 9.42 4.92
N ARG A 178 11.27 9.49 4.27
CA ARG A 178 11.34 9.53 2.81
C ARG A 178 11.02 8.18 2.14
N LYS A 179 11.32 7.08 2.82
CA LYS A 179 11.08 5.70 2.34
C LYS A 179 10.59 4.85 3.51
N ARG A 180 9.89 3.74 3.24
CA ARG A 180 9.40 2.79 4.24
C ARG A 180 8.29 3.32 5.15
N GLN A 181 7.53 4.32 4.68
CA GLN A 181 6.44 4.91 5.46
C GLN A 181 5.34 3.88 5.76
N ASP A 182 4.97 3.08 4.77
CA ASP A 182 4.04 1.97 4.83
C ASP A 182 4.51 0.89 5.82
N TYR A 183 5.75 0.45 5.69
CA TYR A 183 6.36 -0.50 6.62
C TYR A 183 6.38 0.02 8.07
N ALA A 184 6.67 1.30 8.26
CA ALA A 184 6.64 1.93 9.57
C ALA A 184 5.22 2.00 10.15
N LEU A 185 4.21 2.24 9.30
CA LEU A 185 2.81 2.20 9.70
C LEU A 185 2.41 0.80 10.18
N TRP A 186 2.73 -0.25 9.41
CA TRP A 186 2.42 -1.62 9.81
C TRP A 186 3.08 -2.01 11.13
N LEU A 187 4.36 -1.68 11.30
CA LEU A 187 5.06 -1.91 12.56
C LEU A 187 4.41 -1.16 13.72
N SER A 188 3.96 0.08 13.55
CA SER A 188 3.30 0.83 14.60
C SER A 188 1.97 0.19 15.03
N ILE A 189 1.17 -0.27 14.08
CA ILE A 189 -0.09 -0.98 14.33
C ILE A 189 0.17 -2.28 15.11
N MET A 190 1.15 -3.06 14.67
CA MET A 190 1.50 -4.34 15.30
C MET A 190 2.15 -4.17 16.67
N ARG A 191 2.93 -3.12 16.89
CA ARG A 191 3.48 -2.79 18.21
C ARG A 191 2.39 -2.49 19.23
N ASP A 192 1.28 -1.91 18.79
CA ASP A 192 0.13 -1.61 19.62
C ASP A 192 -0.76 -2.85 19.88
N GLY A 193 -0.35 -4.03 19.44
CA GLY A 193 -0.95 -5.32 19.78
C GLY A 193 -1.80 -5.97 18.69
N ALA A 194 -1.91 -5.38 17.52
CA ALA A 194 -2.60 -6.00 16.38
C ALA A 194 -1.65 -6.89 15.58
N ASP A 195 -2.09 -8.10 15.22
CA ASP A 195 -1.42 -8.94 14.23
C ASP A 195 -2.05 -8.71 12.85
N ALA A 196 -1.29 -9.05 11.79
CA ALA A 196 -1.82 -9.00 10.43
C ALA A 196 -2.15 -10.40 9.92
N ARG A 197 -3.26 -10.52 9.20
CA ARG A 197 -3.67 -11.74 8.52
C ARG A 197 -3.63 -11.59 7.00
N GLY A 198 -3.05 -12.58 6.34
CA GLY A 198 -2.89 -12.61 4.89
C GLY A 198 -3.86 -13.55 4.20
N LEU A 199 -4.62 -13.01 3.24
CA LEU A 199 -5.45 -13.77 2.33
C LEU A 199 -4.56 -14.34 1.20
N ALA A 200 -4.55 -15.65 1.04
CA ALA A 200 -3.67 -16.34 0.09
C ALA A 200 -3.99 -16.08 -1.38
N GLU A 201 -5.20 -15.57 -1.68
CA GLU A 201 -5.62 -15.24 -3.04
C GLU A 201 -4.91 -13.99 -3.56
N PRO A 202 -4.33 -14.01 -4.78
CA PRO A 202 -3.74 -12.82 -5.37
C PRO A 202 -4.84 -11.91 -5.95
N LEU A 203 -5.02 -10.75 -5.33
CA LEU A 203 -6.09 -9.80 -5.63
C LEU A 203 -5.59 -8.41 -6.04
N ALA A 204 -4.28 -8.24 -6.18
CA ALA A 204 -3.67 -6.99 -6.63
C ALA A 204 -2.57 -7.28 -7.66
N ILE A 205 -2.23 -6.27 -8.45
CA ILE A 205 -1.26 -6.34 -9.53
C ILE A 205 -0.23 -5.22 -9.29
N TYR A 206 1.00 -5.62 -9.04
CA TYR A 206 2.14 -4.73 -8.78
C TYR A 206 2.97 -4.53 -10.05
N ARG A 207 3.16 -3.27 -10.47
CA ARG A 207 4.00 -2.90 -11.60
C ARG A 207 5.47 -2.83 -11.16
N ALA A 208 6.24 -3.88 -11.50
CA ALA A 208 7.58 -4.13 -10.92
C ALA A 208 8.72 -3.26 -11.48
N HIS A 209 8.58 -2.68 -12.67
CA HIS A 209 9.68 -2.03 -13.39
C HIS A 209 9.34 -0.61 -13.83
N GLN A 210 9.39 0.34 -12.87
CA GLN A 210 9.39 1.76 -13.24
C GLN A 210 10.78 2.37 -13.05
N ALA A 211 11.23 3.11 -14.05
CA ALA A 211 12.45 3.92 -13.95
C ALA A 211 12.24 4.97 -12.84
N GLY A 212 13.08 4.93 -11.80
CA GLY A 212 12.97 5.86 -10.67
C GLY A 212 12.28 5.30 -9.41
N SER A 213 11.91 4.01 -9.39
CA SER A 213 11.34 3.35 -8.21
C SER A 213 12.21 3.59 -6.96
N LEU A 214 11.57 4.03 -5.87
CA LEU A 214 12.21 4.32 -4.59
C LEU A 214 12.89 3.09 -3.97
N SER A 215 12.52 1.87 -4.38
CA SER A 215 13.02 0.60 -3.86
C SER A 215 14.31 0.10 -4.52
N SER A 216 14.80 0.73 -5.59
CA SER A 216 15.91 0.22 -6.42
C SER A 216 17.29 0.23 -5.73
N ASN A 217 17.54 1.08 -4.72
CA ASN A 217 18.85 1.22 -4.07
C ASN A 217 18.92 0.44 -2.73
N LYS A 218 19.55 -0.76 -2.75
CA LYS A 218 19.66 -1.66 -1.59
C LYS A 218 20.46 -1.06 -0.41
N LEU A 219 21.50 -0.27 -0.67
CA LEU A 219 22.31 0.36 0.39
C LEU A 219 21.50 1.42 1.14
N SER A 220 20.70 2.21 0.44
CA SER A 220 19.84 3.19 1.09
C SER A 220 18.79 2.53 1.99
N LEU A 221 18.30 1.33 1.64
CA LEU A 221 17.33 0.59 2.45
C LEU A 221 17.87 0.22 3.84
N VAL A 222 19.15 -0.10 3.95
CA VAL A 222 19.81 -0.38 5.25
C VAL A 222 19.75 0.85 6.17
N GLN A 223 20.06 2.03 5.64
CA GLN A 223 20.02 3.28 6.41
C GLN A 223 18.59 3.64 6.84
N TYR A 224 17.61 3.48 5.93
CA TYR A 224 16.20 3.72 6.27
C TYR A 224 15.66 2.72 7.29
N ASN A 225 15.99 1.43 7.18
CA ASN A 225 15.62 0.43 8.18
C ASN A 225 16.27 0.72 9.54
N TRP A 226 17.54 1.13 9.58
CA TRP A 226 18.20 1.54 10.82
C TRP A 226 17.49 2.73 11.48
N ALA A 227 17.19 3.78 10.68
CA ALA A 227 16.47 4.95 11.18
C ALA A 227 15.07 4.56 11.69
N LEU A 228 14.35 3.69 10.97
CA LEU A 228 13.06 3.15 11.36
C LEU A 228 13.15 2.46 12.74
N TYR A 229 14.05 1.49 12.88
CA TYR A 229 14.19 0.74 14.13
C TYR A 229 14.64 1.61 15.32
N ARG A 230 15.52 2.59 15.10
CA ARG A 230 16.05 3.43 16.18
C ARG A 230 15.18 4.63 16.53
N ARG A 231 14.57 5.30 15.53
CA ARG A 231 13.83 6.55 15.74
C ARG A 231 12.32 6.32 15.90
N HIS A 232 11.73 5.45 15.09
CA HIS A 232 10.28 5.21 15.12
C HIS A 232 9.92 4.04 16.04
N GLU A 233 10.59 2.89 15.93
CA GLU A 233 10.36 1.73 16.79
C GLU A 233 11.07 1.82 18.14
N ARG A 234 11.99 2.78 18.33
CA ARG A 234 12.75 3.01 19.58
C ARG A 234 13.45 1.76 20.11
N LEU A 235 13.84 0.82 19.24
CA LEU A 235 14.54 -0.39 19.64
C LEU A 235 15.90 -0.04 20.23
N SER A 236 16.34 -0.82 21.22
CA SER A 236 17.72 -0.74 21.71
C SER A 236 18.72 -1.11 20.59
N VAL A 237 19.96 -0.63 20.66
CA VAL A 237 20.99 -0.93 19.64
C VAL A 237 21.11 -2.43 19.35
N PRO A 238 21.19 -3.35 20.37
CA PRO A 238 21.28 -4.78 20.09
C PRO A 238 20.05 -5.35 19.36
N ARG A 239 18.85 -4.88 19.72
CA ARG A 239 17.61 -5.32 19.03
C ARG A 239 17.54 -4.79 17.60
N ALA A 240 17.86 -3.52 17.37
CA ALA A 240 17.90 -2.93 16.04
C ALA A 240 18.93 -3.63 15.12
N THR A 241 20.14 -3.94 15.66
CA THR A 241 21.16 -4.67 14.93
C THR A 241 20.70 -6.08 14.55
N ARG A 242 20.04 -6.80 15.47
CA ARG A 242 19.49 -8.14 15.18
C ARG A 242 18.42 -8.09 14.10
N ALA A 243 17.48 -7.14 14.17
CA ALA A 243 16.44 -6.95 13.16
C ALA A 243 17.05 -6.63 11.79
N LEU A 244 18.03 -5.72 11.74
CA LEU A 244 18.72 -5.35 10.52
C LEU A 244 19.50 -6.52 9.92
N ALA A 245 20.23 -7.29 10.73
CA ALA A 245 20.93 -8.48 10.29
C ALA A 245 19.99 -9.53 9.69
N GLY A 246 18.83 -9.74 10.31
CA GLY A 246 17.76 -10.61 9.77
C GLY A 246 17.24 -10.11 8.42
N ALA A 247 16.97 -8.83 8.28
CA ALA A 247 16.50 -8.23 7.03
C ALA A 247 17.54 -8.35 5.89
N VAL A 248 18.82 -8.13 6.19
CA VAL A 248 19.92 -8.29 5.23
C VAL A 248 20.07 -9.76 4.82
N TRP A 249 20.07 -10.68 5.77
CA TRP A 249 20.16 -12.12 5.51
C TRP A 249 19.04 -12.60 4.58
N GLN A 250 17.79 -12.22 4.84
CA GLN A 250 16.67 -12.59 3.99
C GLN A 250 16.74 -11.97 2.59
N SER A 251 17.24 -10.74 2.48
CA SER A 251 17.45 -10.11 1.17
C SER A 251 18.48 -10.87 0.32
N LEU A 252 19.52 -11.40 0.94
CA LEU A 252 20.55 -12.21 0.27
C LEU A 252 20.07 -13.62 -0.09
N SER A 253 19.26 -14.25 0.78
CA SER A 253 18.73 -15.60 0.53
C SER A 253 17.67 -15.61 -0.59
N ASN A 254 16.85 -14.57 -0.71
CA ASN A 254 15.84 -14.45 -1.78
C ASN A 254 16.44 -14.06 -3.15
N SER A 255 17.69 -13.66 -3.22
CA SER A 255 18.39 -13.38 -4.49
C SER A 255 18.92 -14.66 -5.18
N ARG A 256 18.73 -15.82 -4.58
CA ARG A 256 19.22 -17.12 -5.07
C ARG A 256 18.12 -18.06 -5.59
N ILE A 257 16.85 -17.56 -5.72
CA ILE A 257 15.72 -18.33 -6.26
C ILE A 257 15.16 -17.64 -7.48
#